data_8a5913eac7f2899a498711c9378ccc9b
#
_entry.id   8a5913eac7f2899a498711c9378ccc9b
#
_cell.length_a   1.000
_cell.length_b   1.000
_cell.length_c   1.000
_cell.angle_alpha   90.00
_cell.angle_beta   90.00
_cell.angle_gamma   90.00
#
_symmetry.space_group_name_H-M   'P 1'
#
loop_
_entity.id
_entity.type
_entity.pdbx_description
1 polymer ?
#
loop_
_entity_poly.entity_id
_entity_poly.type
_entity_poly.pdbx_seq_one_letter_code
_entity_poly.pdbx_strand_id
1 'polypeptide(L)'
;MDIIRVENVSKGYPNHPVLQNLSLTLKKGECFTLLGPSGCGKTVLLRLLAGFESADAGKIYIGDTLVNDPEARIAVPPENRGLGVVFQDYAVWPHMTVFENVAYPLKIADRPKDEINERVMRMIDIVGMKGLDKRLPSELSGGQQQRVALARALVADPALLLLDEPLSNLDANLREEMRFEIKELQRQLGVTVLYVTHDQEIGLAISDRVAIMNAEGAIQQIGTPWEIFEQPVNPFVFNFMGIANFIDVRKENGAFLVGKGSQPIPWETPAGDATDWVAAFRPSDVRIARAGDGLHGVIRRANFLGAMMDYLIEIDGAHLRTSLETHHAIAQDLMFKAGDECSLSFLSLHWFEKEALKGVLEE
;
A
#
# COMPACT_ATOMS: atom_id res chain seq x y z
N MET A 1 14.63 -17.98 0.09
CA MET A 1 13.80 -19.05 0.63
C MET A 1 12.45 -18.44 0.97
N ASP A 2 11.37 -19.03 0.45
CA ASP A 2 10.02 -18.53 0.70
C ASP A 2 9.57 -18.97 2.10
N ILE A 3 9.07 -18.02 2.89
CA ILE A 3 8.52 -18.27 4.22
C ILE A 3 7.00 -18.47 4.17
N ILE A 4 6.33 -17.86 3.20
CA ILE A 4 4.91 -18.07 2.91
C ILE A 4 4.76 -18.43 1.44
N ARG A 5 3.94 -19.43 1.17
CA ARG A 5 3.49 -19.77 -0.17
C ARG A 5 1.98 -20.02 -0.15
N VAL A 6 1.27 -19.22 -0.90
CA VAL A 6 -0.18 -19.30 -1.13
C VAL A 6 -0.40 -19.74 -2.55
N GLU A 7 -1.13 -20.83 -2.74
CA GLU A 7 -1.35 -21.46 -4.05
C GLU A 7 -2.84 -21.60 -4.34
N ASN A 8 -3.32 -20.82 -5.31
CA ASN A 8 -4.70 -20.85 -5.83
C ASN A 8 -5.77 -20.78 -4.73
N VAL A 9 -5.53 -19.96 -3.69
CA VAL A 9 -6.44 -19.84 -2.55
C VAL A 9 -7.68 -19.07 -2.95
N SER A 10 -8.82 -19.66 -2.62
CA SER A 10 -10.14 -19.02 -2.76
C SER A 10 -10.87 -19.01 -1.42
N LYS A 11 -11.61 -17.92 -1.19
CA LYS A 11 -12.45 -17.74 -0.01
C LYS A 11 -13.67 -16.90 -0.35
N GLY A 12 -14.84 -17.38 0.06
CA GLY A 12 -16.09 -16.64 -0.07
C GLY A 12 -16.93 -16.76 1.19
N TYR A 13 -17.92 -15.86 1.30
CA TYR A 13 -19.00 -15.92 2.27
C TYR A 13 -20.31 -16.09 1.50
N PRO A 14 -21.44 -16.44 2.14
CA PRO A 14 -22.69 -16.68 1.43
C PRO A 14 -23.01 -15.57 0.42
N ASN A 15 -23.05 -15.92 -0.87
CA ASN A 15 -23.32 -15.03 -2.01
C ASN A 15 -22.26 -13.93 -2.27
N HIS A 16 -21.08 -14.00 -1.65
CA HIS A 16 -20.03 -13.01 -1.87
C HIS A 16 -18.65 -13.68 -1.93
N PRO A 17 -18.09 -13.91 -3.13
CA PRO A 17 -16.70 -14.34 -3.29
C PRO A 17 -15.78 -13.16 -2.89
N VAL A 18 -14.72 -13.46 -2.11
CA VAL A 18 -13.78 -12.42 -1.63
C VAL A 18 -12.39 -12.62 -2.20
N LEU A 19 -11.89 -13.85 -2.22
CA LEU A 19 -10.62 -14.21 -2.84
C LEU A 19 -10.85 -15.27 -3.90
N GLN A 20 -10.23 -15.12 -5.08
CA GLN A 20 -10.40 -16.04 -6.19
C GLN A 20 -9.04 -16.42 -6.78
N ASN A 21 -8.64 -17.70 -6.63
CA ASN A 21 -7.40 -18.26 -7.16
C ASN A 21 -6.15 -17.43 -6.83
N LEU A 22 -6.11 -16.84 -5.64
CA LEU A 22 -5.02 -15.97 -5.23
C LEU A 22 -3.75 -16.79 -4.98
N SER A 23 -2.65 -16.37 -5.60
CA SER A 23 -1.33 -16.97 -5.40
C SER A 23 -0.30 -15.89 -5.12
N LEU A 24 0.51 -16.10 -4.08
CA LEU A 24 1.62 -15.21 -3.74
C LEU A 24 2.69 -15.92 -2.92
N THR A 25 3.88 -15.35 -2.91
CA THR A 25 5.01 -15.83 -2.09
C THR A 25 5.66 -14.69 -1.35
N LEU A 26 6.05 -14.94 -0.08
CA LEU A 26 6.85 -14.03 0.72
C LEU A 26 8.22 -14.66 0.99
N LYS A 27 9.29 -13.87 0.83
CA LYS A 27 10.67 -14.30 1.11
C LYS A 27 11.00 -14.07 2.59
N LYS A 28 11.86 -14.90 3.14
CA LYS A 28 12.33 -14.75 4.52
C LYS A 28 13.06 -13.42 4.69
N GLY A 29 12.71 -12.67 5.73
CA GLY A 29 13.33 -11.39 6.10
C GLY A 29 12.83 -10.19 5.30
N GLU A 30 11.90 -10.34 4.34
CA GLU A 30 11.33 -9.20 3.62
C GLU A 30 10.18 -8.55 4.39
N CYS A 31 9.97 -7.26 4.13
CA CYS A 31 8.75 -6.54 4.43
C CYS A 31 7.90 -6.52 3.16
N PHE A 32 6.85 -7.32 3.14
CA PHE A 32 5.92 -7.43 2.03
C PHE A 32 4.61 -6.73 2.37
N THR A 33 4.16 -5.82 1.53
CA THR A 33 2.89 -5.11 1.74
C THR A 33 1.81 -5.55 0.76
N LEU A 34 0.63 -5.83 1.27
CA LEU A 34 -0.58 -6.03 0.49
C LEU A 34 -1.40 -4.75 0.50
N LEU A 35 -1.47 -4.08 -0.65
CA LEU A 35 -2.23 -2.85 -0.89
C LEU A 35 -3.49 -3.14 -1.70
N GLY A 36 -4.55 -2.39 -1.44
CA GLY A 36 -5.79 -2.47 -2.22
C GLY A 36 -6.91 -1.66 -1.57
N PRO A 37 -8.03 -1.43 -2.26
CA PRO A 37 -9.18 -0.72 -1.72
C PRO A 37 -9.77 -1.41 -0.49
N SER A 38 -10.56 -0.68 0.28
CA SER A 38 -11.27 -1.26 1.43
C SER A 38 -12.23 -2.35 0.97
N GLY A 39 -12.28 -3.47 1.69
CA GLY A 39 -13.17 -4.59 1.37
C GLY A 39 -12.66 -5.58 0.32
N CYS A 40 -11.50 -5.37 -0.32
CA CYS A 40 -10.97 -6.27 -1.36
C CYS A 40 -10.43 -7.62 -0.84
N GLY A 41 -10.50 -7.91 0.46
CA GLY A 41 -10.13 -9.22 1.01
C GLY A 41 -8.75 -9.31 1.68
N LYS A 42 -8.01 -8.19 1.85
CA LYS A 42 -6.69 -8.17 2.50
C LYS A 42 -6.70 -8.79 3.91
N THR A 43 -7.61 -8.33 4.78
CA THR A 43 -7.79 -8.88 6.13
C THR A 43 -8.23 -10.35 6.10
N VAL A 44 -9.02 -10.75 5.09
CA VAL A 44 -9.42 -12.15 4.91
C VAL A 44 -8.19 -13.02 4.62
N LEU A 45 -7.30 -12.59 3.71
CA LEU A 45 -6.05 -13.30 3.45
C LEU A 45 -5.18 -13.39 4.72
N LEU A 46 -5.07 -12.28 5.47
CA LEU A 46 -4.33 -12.28 6.73
C LEU A 46 -4.90 -13.30 7.73
N ARG A 47 -6.24 -13.36 7.89
CA ARG A 47 -6.92 -14.33 8.76
C ARG A 47 -6.71 -15.77 8.32
N LEU A 48 -6.70 -16.05 7.02
CA LEU A 48 -6.37 -17.36 6.46
C LEU A 48 -4.93 -17.76 6.80
N LEU A 49 -3.97 -16.84 6.65
CA LEU A 49 -2.57 -17.06 7.03
C LEU A 49 -2.40 -17.28 8.52
N ALA A 50 -3.07 -16.47 9.34
CA ALA A 50 -3.05 -16.59 10.80
C ALA A 50 -3.73 -17.87 11.32
N GLY A 51 -4.63 -18.48 10.52
CA GLY A 51 -5.37 -19.68 10.91
C GLY A 51 -6.67 -19.39 11.67
N PHE A 52 -7.14 -18.14 11.68
CA PHE A 52 -8.45 -17.78 12.25
C PHE A 52 -9.61 -18.21 11.34
N GLU A 53 -9.32 -18.40 10.06
CA GLU A 53 -10.25 -18.91 9.06
C GLU A 53 -9.57 -19.98 8.20
N SER A 54 -10.37 -20.80 7.52
CA SER A 54 -9.89 -21.78 6.54
C SER A 54 -10.28 -21.37 5.14
N ALA A 55 -9.41 -21.60 4.17
CA ALA A 55 -9.71 -21.42 2.75
C ALA A 55 -10.82 -22.39 2.29
N ASP A 56 -11.52 -22.02 1.23
CA ASP A 56 -12.50 -22.89 0.59
C ASP A 56 -11.85 -23.76 -0.50
N ALA A 57 -10.74 -23.28 -1.09
CA ALA A 57 -9.90 -24.00 -2.04
C ALA A 57 -8.44 -23.50 -1.98
N GLY A 58 -7.51 -24.29 -2.53
CA GLY A 58 -6.09 -23.95 -2.59
C GLY A 58 -5.32 -24.33 -1.33
N LYS A 59 -4.03 -23.97 -1.31
CA LYS A 59 -3.09 -24.40 -0.27
C LYS A 59 -2.30 -23.23 0.31
N ILE A 60 -2.00 -23.33 1.60
CA ILE A 60 -1.15 -22.37 2.30
C ILE A 60 -0.02 -23.13 3.01
N TYR A 61 1.21 -22.67 2.76
CA TYR A 61 2.41 -23.18 3.40
C TYR A 61 3.10 -22.09 4.22
N ILE A 62 3.64 -22.48 5.37
CA ILE A 62 4.54 -21.66 6.21
C ILE A 62 5.85 -22.42 6.30
N GLY A 63 6.92 -21.88 5.71
CA GLY A 63 8.12 -22.65 5.41
C GLY A 63 7.78 -23.87 4.55
N ASP A 64 8.21 -25.03 4.99
CA ASP A 64 7.92 -26.31 4.32
C ASP A 64 6.64 -26.98 4.85
N THR A 65 5.95 -26.35 5.82
CA THR A 65 4.77 -26.95 6.47
C THR A 65 3.49 -26.52 5.76
N LEU A 66 2.69 -27.50 5.29
CA LEU A 66 1.33 -27.28 4.79
C LEU A 66 0.40 -26.99 5.98
N VAL A 67 -0.14 -25.76 6.06
CA VAL A 67 -0.96 -25.31 7.20
C VAL A 67 -2.45 -25.17 6.88
N ASN A 68 -2.80 -25.11 5.60
CA ASN A 68 -4.20 -25.15 5.15
C ASN A 68 -4.31 -25.86 3.81
N ASP A 69 -5.17 -26.86 3.72
CA ASP A 69 -5.57 -27.58 2.52
C ASP A 69 -6.98 -28.16 2.76
N PRO A 70 -8.04 -27.55 2.19
CA PRO A 70 -9.41 -28.02 2.38
C PRO A 70 -9.65 -29.42 1.81
N GLU A 71 -8.99 -29.79 0.70
CA GLU A 71 -9.13 -31.09 0.06
C GLU A 71 -8.56 -32.20 0.95
N ALA A 72 -7.40 -31.95 1.55
CA ALA A 72 -6.77 -32.87 2.50
C ALA A 72 -7.34 -32.73 3.93
N ARG A 73 -8.27 -31.82 4.18
CA ARG A 73 -8.83 -31.49 5.50
C ARG A 73 -7.75 -31.06 6.51
N ILE A 74 -6.75 -30.35 6.03
CA ILE A 74 -5.67 -29.79 6.86
C ILE A 74 -6.05 -28.34 7.22
N ALA A 75 -6.13 -28.05 8.52
CA ALA A 75 -6.31 -26.71 9.05
C ALA A 75 -5.52 -26.61 10.37
N VAL A 76 -4.26 -26.16 10.30
CA VAL A 76 -3.43 -25.97 11.49
C VAL A 76 -3.95 -24.75 12.26
N PRO A 77 -4.25 -24.88 13.56
CA PRO A 77 -4.78 -23.77 14.36
C PRO A 77 -3.72 -22.67 14.58
N PRO A 78 -4.14 -21.43 14.90
CA PRO A 78 -3.26 -20.25 15.00
C PRO A 78 -2.06 -20.45 15.94
N GLU A 79 -2.27 -21.05 17.10
CA GLU A 79 -1.24 -21.28 18.13
C GLU A 79 -0.10 -22.19 17.67
N ASN A 80 -0.33 -22.98 16.63
CA ASN A 80 0.65 -23.92 16.07
C ASN A 80 1.32 -23.43 14.79
N ARG A 81 1.04 -22.19 14.35
CA ARG A 81 1.61 -21.61 13.12
C ARG A 81 2.91 -20.83 13.35
N GLY A 82 3.25 -20.50 14.60
CA GLY A 82 4.48 -19.77 14.93
C GLY A 82 4.50 -18.33 14.38
N LEU A 83 3.35 -17.69 14.32
CA LEU A 83 3.17 -16.33 13.77
C LEU A 83 2.91 -15.32 14.89
N GLY A 84 3.35 -14.07 14.67
CA GLY A 84 2.92 -12.90 15.45
C GLY A 84 1.83 -12.14 14.68
N VAL A 85 0.80 -11.66 15.39
CA VAL A 85 -0.30 -10.89 14.77
C VAL A 85 -0.50 -9.59 15.55
N VAL A 86 -0.61 -8.48 14.83
CA VAL A 86 -1.04 -7.18 15.36
C VAL A 86 -2.30 -6.77 14.61
N PHE A 87 -3.37 -6.58 15.35
CA PHE A 87 -4.67 -6.16 14.83
C PHE A 87 -4.78 -4.63 14.77
N GLN A 88 -5.73 -4.14 14.02
CA GLN A 88 -6.01 -2.71 13.81
C GLN A 88 -6.30 -1.96 15.13
N ASP A 89 -6.98 -2.60 16.09
CA ASP A 89 -7.32 -2.07 17.41
C ASP A 89 -6.27 -2.37 18.49
N TYR A 90 -5.07 -2.86 18.08
CA TYR A 90 -3.95 -3.29 18.93
C TYR A 90 -4.27 -4.46 19.85
N ALA A 91 -5.52 -4.67 20.22
CA ALA A 91 -6.01 -5.73 21.11
C ALA A 91 -5.16 -5.89 22.40
N VAL A 92 -4.75 -4.75 23.01
CA VAL A 92 -4.00 -4.74 24.27
C VAL A 92 -4.97 -5.01 25.42
N TRP A 93 -4.62 -5.94 26.31
CA TRP A 93 -5.48 -6.26 27.46
C TRP A 93 -5.45 -5.12 28.51
N PRO A 94 -6.59 -4.43 28.76
CA PRO A 94 -6.62 -3.21 29.55
C PRO A 94 -6.36 -3.42 31.04
N HIS A 95 -6.54 -4.64 31.55
CA HIS A 95 -6.32 -5.03 32.93
C HIS A 95 -4.92 -5.58 33.23
N MET A 96 -4.08 -5.68 32.20
CA MET A 96 -2.69 -6.15 32.32
C MET A 96 -1.73 -4.98 32.12
N THR A 97 -0.64 -4.97 32.86
CA THR A 97 0.47 -4.03 32.66
C THR A 97 1.15 -4.24 31.29
N VAL A 98 2.02 -3.31 30.88
CA VAL A 98 2.88 -3.46 29.69
C VAL A 98 3.67 -4.77 29.78
N PHE A 99 4.33 -5.03 30.92
CA PHE A 99 5.07 -6.27 31.13
C PHE A 99 4.19 -7.51 30.93
N GLU A 100 3.00 -7.52 31.53
CA GLU A 100 2.10 -8.67 31.48
C GLU A 100 1.54 -8.91 30.08
N ASN A 101 1.21 -7.86 29.34
CA ASN A 101 0.81 -7.94 27.94
C ASN A 101 1.90 -8.59 27.09
N VAL A 102 3.14 -8.10 27.20
CA VAL A 102 4.28 -8.63 26.43
C VAL A 102 4.66 -10.05 26.88
N ALA A 103 4.57 -10.35 28.20
CA ALA A 103 4.91 -11.66 28.73
C ALA A 103 3.90 -12.77 28.36
N TYR A 104 2.68 -12.41 27.96
CA TYR A 104 1.58 -13.35 27.80
C TYR A 104 1.89 -14.54 26.86
N PRO A 105 2.43 -14.35 25.64
CA PRO A 105 2.74 -15.47 24.75
C PRO A 105 3.76 -16.44 25.35
N LEU A 106 4.76 -15.94 26.07
CA LEU A 106 5.77 -16.77 26.70
C LEU A 106 5.21 -17.55 27.90
N LYS A 107 4.24 -16.97 28.63
CA LYS A 107 3.52 -17.66 29.73
C LYS A 107 2.68 -18.82 29.20
N ILE A 108 1.96 -18.60 28.06
CA ILE A 108 1.18 -19.66 27.41
C ILE A 108 2.08 -20.78 26.87
N ALA A 109 3.30 -20.43 26.42
CA ALA A 109 4.31 -21.39 25.97
C ALA A 109 5.06 -22.06 27.16
N ASP A 110 4.62 -21.86 28.37
CA ASP A 110 5.17 -22.41 29.61
C ASP A 110 6.69 -22.24 29.80
N ARG A 111 7.19 -21.02 29.40
CA ARG A 111 8.61 -20.70 29.52
C ARG A 111 9.00 -20.40 30.96
N PRO A 112 10.27 -20.68 31.38
CA PRO A 112 10.78 -20.37 32.72
C PRO A 112 10.64 -18.87 33.02
N LYS A 113 10.36 -18.53 34.30
CA LYS A 113 10.15 -17.15 34.75
C LYS A 113 11.35 -16.23 34.45
N ASP A 114 12.57 -16.73 34.64
CA ASP A 114 13.78 -15.96 34.38
C ASP A 114 13.93 -15.63 32.88
N GLU A 115 13.66 -16.60 31.99
CA GLU A 115 13.62 -16.39 30.53
C GLU A 115 12.54 -15.37 30.14
N ILE A 116 11.33 -15.49 30.72
CA ILE A 116 10.25 -14.53 30.46
C ILE A 116 10.70 -13.12 30.85
N ASN A 117 11.26 -12.94 32.06
CA ASN A 117 11.69 -11.62 32.51
C ASN A 117 12.76 -11.00 31.58
N GLU A 118 13.78 -11.78 31.23
CA GLU A 118 14.86 -11.34 30.37
C GLU A 118 14.34 -10.93 28.98
N ARG A 119 13.58 -11.80 28.32
CA ARG A 119 13.04 -11.56 26.96
C ARG A 119 12.07 -10.40 26.93
N VAL A 120 11.18 -10.30 27.91
CA VAL A 120 10.19 -9.22 27.99
C VAL A 120 10.87 -7.87 28.19
N MET A 121 11.80 -7.76 29.17
CA MET A 121 12.49 -6.51 29.43
C MET A 121 13.35 -6.07 28.23
N ARG A 122 14.03 -7.02 27.58
CA ARG A 122 14.75 -6.75 26.32
C ARG A 122 13.80 -6.24 25.24
N MET A 123 12.64 -6.86 25.05
CA MET A 123 11.69 -6.44 24.01
C MET A 123 11.09 -5.07 24.30
N ILE A 124 10.75 -4.78 25.58
CA ILE A 124 10.29 -3.46 26.03
C ILE A 124 11.35 -2.37 25.74
N ASP A 125 12.63 -2.68 25.92
CA ASP A 125 13.72 -1.75 25.59
C ASP A 125 13.85 -1.53 24.07
N ILE A 126 13.77 -2.60 23.28
CA ILE A 126 13.83 -2.56 21.80
C ILE A 126 12.71 -1.68 21.22
N VAL A 127 11.48 -1.77 21.74
CA VAL A 127 10.36 -0.94 21.26
C VAL A 127 10.31 0.46 21.92
N GLY A 128 11.37 0.88 22.60
CA GLY A 128 11.47 2.22 23.20
C GLY A 128 10.52 2.46 24.39
N MET A 129 10.10 1.42 25.10
CA MET A 129 9.15 1.50 26.23
C MET A 129 9.82 1.33 27.60
N LYS A 130 11.13 1.54 27.68
CA LYS A 130 11.92 1.40 28.92
C LYS A 130 11.35 2.23 30.07
N GLY A 131 11.16 1.60 31.23
CA GLY A 131 10.61 2.24 32.43
C GLY A 131 9.08 2.36 32.46
N LEU A 132 8.38 1.85 31.44
CA LEU A 132 6.91 1.84 31.35
C LEU A 132 6.32 0.43 31.63
N ASP A 133 7.13 -0.52 32.01
CA ASP A 133 6.79 -1.94 32.20
C ASP A 133 5.62 -2.17 33.14
N LYS A 134 5.45 -1.31 34.19
CA LYS A 134 4.40 -1.40 35.22
C LYS A 134 3.12 -0.63 34.87
N ARG A 135 3.11 0.17 33.79
CA ARG A 135 1.93 0.95 33.43
C ARG A 135 0.83 0.09 32.84
N LEU A 136 -0.40 0.55 33.03
CA LEU A 136 -1.58 -0.01 32.35
C LEU A 136 -1.79 0.66 30.97
N PRO A 137 -2.45 0.01 30.01
CA PRO A 137 -2.75 0.59 28.71
C PRO A 137 -3.50 1.93 28.75
N SER A 138 -4.36 2.14 29.75
CA SER A 138 -5.08 3.41 29.98
C SER A 138 -4.17 4.61 30.29
N GLU A 139 -2.93 4.36 30.67
CA GLU A 139 -1.92 5.38 31.01
C GLU A 139 -0.98 5.66 29.81
N LEU A 140 -1.24 5.05 28.64
CA LEU A 140 -0.39 5.08 27.46
C LEU A 140 -1.06 5.84 26.30
N SER A 141 -0.26 6.55 25.48
CA SER A 141 -0.73 7.08 24.20
C SER A 141 -1.02 5.94 23.20
N GLY A 142 -1.76 6.25 22.12
CA GLY A 142 -2.05 5.27 21.07
C GLY A 142 -0.81 4.65 20.44
N GLY A 143 0.23 5.42 20.16
CA GLY A 143 1.52 4.90 19.66
C GLY A 143 2.24 4.02 20.68
N GLN A 144 2.15 4.34 21.97
CA GLN A 144 2.70 3.48 23.03
C GLN A 144 1.93 2.15 23.15
N GLN A 145 0.60 2.17 23.01
CA GLN A 145 -0.20 0.93 22.99
C GLN A 145 0.15 0.06 21.78
N GLN A 146 0.38 0.68 20.63
CA GLN A 146 0.85 -0.03 19.44
C GLN A 146 2.22 -0.68 19.65
N ARG A 147 3.18 0.02 20.26
CA ARG A 147 4.50 -0.55 20.60
C ARG A 147 4.36 -1.75 21.56
N VAL A 148 3.42 -1.72 22.49
CA VAL A 148 3.10 -2.87 23.35
C VAL A 148 2.56 -4.04 22.52
N ALA A 149 1.66 -3.80 21.58
CA ALA A 149 1.13 -4.84 20.70
C ALA A 149 2.22 -5.46 19.81
N LEU A 150 3.11 -4.63 19.23
CA LEU A 150 4.29 -5.09 18.48
C LEU A 150 5.23 -5.93 19.37
N ALA A 151 5.56 -5.44 20.57
CA ALA A 151 6.41 -6.15 21.51
C ALA A 151 5.83 -7.53 21.87
N ARG A 152 4.52 -7.59 22.15
CA ARG A 152 3.82 -8.84 22.43
C ARG A 152 3.88 -9.82 21.26
N ALA A 153 3.69 -9.33 20.02
CA ALA A 153 3.74 -10.18 18.84
C ALA A 153 5.17 -10.69 18.53
N LEU A 154 6.20 -9.91 18.87
CA LEU A 154 7.61 -10.20 18.57
C LEU A 154 8.34 -11.00 19.66
N VAL A 155 7.89 -10.95 20.92
CA VAL A 155 8.60 -11.54 22.07
C VAL A 155 8.80 -13.05 21.95
N ALA A 156 7.94 -13.74 21.19
CA ALA A 156 8.01 -15.18 20.95
C ALA A 156 8.91 -15.56 19.77
N ASP A 157 9.63 -14.62 19.15
CA ASP A 157 10.47 -14.80 17.95
C ASP A 157 9.68 -15.46 16.80
N PRO A 158 8.60 -14.84 16.30
CA PRO A 158 7.78 -15.45 15.27
C PRO A 158 8.53 -15.53 13.95
N ALA A 159 8.23 -16.57 13.14
CA ALA A 159 8.76 -16.72 11.78
C ALA A 159 8.26 -15.60 10.85
N LEU A 160 7.05 -15.10 11.09
CA LEU A 160 6.39 -14.05 10.32
C LEU A 160 5.53 -13.19 11.27
N LEU A 161 5.59 -11.88 11.08
CA LEU A 161 4.74 -10.89 11.72
C LEU A 161 3.66 -10.43 10.74
N LEU A 162 2.40 -10.60 11.11
CA LEU A 162 1.23 -10.16 10.37
C LEU A 162 0.72 -8.84 10.98
N LEU A 163 0.60 -7.80 10.19
CA LEU A 163 0.15 -6.47 10.60
C LEU A 163 -1.10 -6.08 9.80
N ASP A 164 -2.26 -6.00 10.49
CA ASP A 164 -3.54 -5.62 9.87
C ASP A 164 -3.84 -4.14 10.17
N GLU A 165 -3.55 -3.26 9.23
CA GLU A 165 -3.74 -1.79 9.31
C GLU A 165 -3.26 -1.18 10.65
N PRO A 166 -2.06 -1.50 11.14
CA PRO A 166 -1.66 -1.19 12.51
C PRO A 166 -1.52 0.31 12.79
N LEU A 167 -1.45 1.17 11.75
CA LEU A 167 -1.26 2.63 11.88
C LEU A 167 -2.53 3.43 11.60
N SER A 168 -3.66 2.79 11.27
CA SER A 168 -4.88 3.48 10.84
C SER A 168 -5.50 4.39 11.92
N ASN A 169 -5.33 4.04 13.19
CA ASN A 169 -5.90 4.76 14.33
C ASN A 169 -5.01 5.89 14.88
N LEU A 170 -3.89 6.19 14.21
CA LEU A 170 -2.94 7.23 14.62
C LEU A 170 -3.15 8.51 13.82
N ASP A 171 -2.82 9.65 14.46
CA ASP A 171 -2.71 10.93 13.74
C ASP A 171 -1.55 10.91 12.73
N ALA A 172 -1.54 11.87 11.79
CA ALA A 172 -0.60 11.87 10.67
C ALA A 172 0.88 11.91 11.10
N ASN A 173 1.23 12.72 12.11
CA ASN A 173 2.62 12.86 12.56
C ASN A 173 3.12 11.58 13.24
N LEU A 174 2.28 11.02 14.13
CA LEU A 174 2.61 9.79 14.83
C LEU A 174 2.65 8.59 13.87
N ARG A 175 1.80 8.58 12.84
CA ARG A 175 1.80 7.56 11.78
C ARG A 175 3.12 7.59 11.01
N GLU A 176 3.62 8.77 10.65
CA GLU A 176 4.90 8.91 9.97
C GLU A 176 6.07 8.40 10.83
N GLU A 177 6.12 8.77 12.11
CA GLU A 177 7.12 8.27 13.06
C GLU A 177 7.09 6.74 13.16
N MET A 178 5.91 6.17 13.42
CA MET A 178 5.73 4.74 13.62
C MET A 178 6.01 3.91 12.37
N ARG A 179 5.82 4.46 11.18
CA ARG A 179 6.18 3.83 9.91
C ARG A 179 7.69 3.52 9.84
N PHE A 180 8.52 4.50 10.20
CA PHE A 180 9.98 4.31 10.24
C PHE A 180 10.39 3.31 11.33
N GLU A 181 9.76 3.36 12.49
CA GLU A 181 10.05 2.44 13.58
C GLU A 181 9.75 0.98 13.22
N ILE A 182 8.61 0.70 12.60
CA ILE A 182 8.27 -0.66 12.15
C ILE A 182 9.33 -1.18 11.18
N LYS A 183 9.79 -0.35 10.22
CA LYS A 183 10.84 -0.76 9.28
C LYS A 183 12.17 -1.01 10.00
N GLU A 184 12.53 -0.15 10.96
CA GLU A 184 13.78 -0.32 11.74
C GLU A 184 13.72 -1.57 12.62
N LEU A 185 12.61 -1.82 13.31
CA LEU A 185 12.39 -3.06 14.07
C LEU A 185 12.50 -4.30 13.19
N GLN A 186 11.89 -4.27 11.98
CA GLN A 186 11.97 -5.36 11.03
C GLN A 186 13.43 -5.65 10.64
N ARG A 187 14.21 -4.61 10.35
CA ARG A 187 15.63 -4.74 9.99
C ARG A 187 16.48 -5.23 11.15
N GLN A 188 16.28 -4.67 12.35
CA GLN A 188 17.05 -5.01 13.55
C GLN A 188 16.83 -6.47 13.99
N LEU A 189 15.59 -6.96 13.89
CA LEU A 189 15.22 -8.29 14.32
C LEU A 189 15.31 -9.33 13.18
N GLY A 190 15.44 -8.90 11.93
CA GLY A 190 15.45 -9.77 10.75
C GLY A 190 14.15 -10.54 10.55
N VAL A 191 13.04 -10.07 11.14
CA VAL A 191 11.73 -10.72 11.05
C VAL A 191 11.11 -10.47 9.67
N THR A 192 10.40 -11.48 9.15
CA THR A 192 9.57 -11.30 7.96
C THR A 192 8.27 -10.59 8.35
N VAL A 193 7.82 -9.65 7.54
CA VAL A 193 6.60 -8.89 7.80
C VAL A 193 5.66 -8.99 6.61
N LEU A 194 4.39 -9.35 6.86
CA LEU A 194 3.29 -9.07 5.96
C LEU A 194 2.48 -7.89 6.52
N TYR A 195 2.52 -6.79 5.82
CA TYR A 195 1.80 -5.57 6.16
C TYR A 195 0.56 -5.44 5.28
N VAL A 196 -0.61 -5.28 5.88
CA VAL A 196 -1.87 -5.05 5.16
C VAL A 196 -2.30 -3.61 5.40
N THR A 197 -2.58 -2.87 4.32
CA THR A 197 -3.05 -1.49 4.40
C THR A 197 -3.75 -1.05 3.11
N HIS A 198 -4.47 0.04 3.17
CA HIS A 198 -4.95 0.82 2.03
C HIS A 198 -4.12 2.10 1.81
N ASP A 199 -3.19 2.41 2.72
CA ASP A 199 -2.33 3.59 2.68
C ASP A 199 -1.13 3.34 1.75
N GLN A 200 -1.14 4.02 0.60
CA GLN A 200 -0.13 3.89 -0.45
C GLN A 200 1.25 4.37 0.01
N GLU A 201 1.31 5.48 0.76
CA GLU A 201 2.58 6.04 1.25
C GLU A 201 3.28 5.08 2.19
N ILE A 202 2.53 4.42 3.08
CA ILE A 202 3.07 3.38 3.95
C ILE A 202 3.64 2.24 3.11
N GLY A 203 2.84 1.72 2.16
CA GLY A 203 3.26 0.62 1.30
C GLY A 203 4.54 0.94 0.52
N LEU A 204 4.65 2.13 -0.05
CA LEU A 204 5.85 2.55 -0.79
C LEU A 204 7.08 2.74 0.11
N ALA A 205 6.88 3.25 1.34
CA ALA A 205 8.00 3.67 2.20
C ALA A 205 8.68 2.51 2.94
N ILE A 206 7.92 1.48 3.35
CA ILE A 206 8.47 0.42 4.23
C ILE A 206 8.74 -0.90 3.52
N SER A 207 8.17 -1.10 2.33
CA SER A 207 8.15 -2.42 1.70
C SER A 207 9.41 -2.70 0.88
N ASP A 208 9.83 -3.95 0.89
CA ASP A 208 10.79 -4.48 -0.08
C ASP A 208 10.04 -4.91 -1.36
N ARG A 209 8.81 -5.43 -1.21
CA ARG A 209 7.89 -5.74 -2.31
C ARG A 209 6.45 -5.40 -1.90
N VAL A 210 5.67 -5.03 -2.91
CA VAL A 210 4.24 -4.68 -2.77
C VAL A 210 3.42 -5.52 -3.72
N ALA A 211 2.28 -6.03 -3.26
CA ALA A 211 1.22 -6.57 -4.12
C ALA A 211 0.03 -5.61 -4.15
N ILE A 212 -0.43 -5.26 -5.33
CA ILE A 212 -1.63 -4.45 -5.54
C ILE A 212 -2.80 -5.38 -5.82
N MET A 213 -3.85 -5.25 -5.01
CA MET A 213 -5.07 -6.04 -5.09
C MET A 213 -6.25 -5.17 -5.52
N ASN A 214 -7.04 -5.64 -6.49
CA ASN A 214 -8.25 -4.94 -6.93
C ASN A 214 -9.47 -5.25 -6.04
N ALA A 215 -10.60 -4.60 -6.30
CA ALA A 215 -11.82 -4.76 -5.52
C ALA A 215 -12.40 -6.19 -5.56
N GLU A 216 -12.12 -6.95 -6.63
CA GLU A 216 -12.56 -8.35 -6.81
C GLU A 216 -11.67 -9.37 -6.09
N GLY A 217 -10.69 -8.92 -5.31
CA GLY A 217 -9.80 -9.79 -4.55
C GLY A 217 -8.69 -10.44 -5.37
N ALA A 218 -8.38 -9.93 -6.56
CA ALA A 218 -7.33 -10.44 -7.43
C ALA A 218 -6.07 -9.55 -7.35
N ILE A 219 -4.90 -10.18 -7.32
CA ILE A 219 -3.62 -9.46 -7.39
C ILE A 219 -3.41 -8.98 -8.82
N GLN A 220 -3.17 -7.69 -8.99
CA GLN A 220 -2.95 -7.03 -10.28
C GLN A 220 -1.46 -6.94 -10.62
N GLN A 221 -0.63 -6.64 -9.63
CA GLN A 221 0.82 -6.52 -9.81
C GLN A 221 1.54 -6.85 -8.51
N ILE A 222 2.71 -7.48 -8.62
CA ILE A 222 3.67 -7.65 -7.51
C ILE A 222 5.02 -7.13 -8.01
N GLY A 223 5.65 -6.24 -7.26
CA GLY A 223 6.96 -5.68 -7.59
C GLY A 223 7.55 -4.91 -6.43
N THR A 224 8.73 -4.33 -6.64
CA THR A 224 9.29 -3.33 -5.74
C THR A 224 8.41 -2.07 -5.75
N PRO A 225 8.47 -1.21 -4.72
CA PRO A 225 7.77 0.07 -4.72
C PRO A 225 8.02 0.90 -5.98
N TRP A 226 9.25 0.91 -6.47
CA TRP A 226 9.65 1.62 -7.69
C TRP A 226 8.98 1.03 -8.95
N GLU A 227 9.02 -0.30 -9.11
CA GLU A 227 8.37 -0.98 -10.26
C GLU A 227 6.86 -0.74 -10.28
N ILE A 228 6.18 -0.80 -9.12
CA ILE A 228 4.75 -0.55 -9.02
C ILE A 228 4.39 0.88 -9.44
N PHE A 229 5.21 1.86 -9.05
CA PHE A 229 4.95 3.28 -9.30
C PHE A 229 5.30 3.70 -10.73
N GLU A 230 6.48 3.28 -11.23
CA GLU A 230 7.03 3.70 -12.53
C GLU A 230 6.65 2.78 -13.71
N GLN A 231 6.30 1.53 -13.43
CA GLN A 231 5.99 0.52 -14.44
C GLN A 231 4.66 -0.19 -14.15
N PRO A 232 3.57 0.57 -14.00
CA PRO A 232 2.26 -0.01 -13.73
C PRO A 232 1.80 -0.87 -14.91
N VAL A 233 1.37 -2.10 -14.63
CA VAL A 233 0.98 -3.07 -15.67
C VAL A 233 -0.37 -2.76 -16.32
N ASN A 234 -1.20 -1.95 -15.65
CA ASN A 234 -2.52 -1.57 -16.16
C ASN A 234 -3.00 -0.23 -15.55
N PRO A 235 -4.08 0.36 -16.09
CA PRO A 235 -4.62 1.63 -15.60
C PRO A 235 -5.08 1.59 -14.14
N PHE A 236 -5.56 0.43 -13.66
CA PHE A 236 -5.98 0.28 -12.26
C PHE A 236 -4.80 0.51 -11.33
N VAL A 237 -3.67 -0.16 -11.55
CA VAL A 237 -2.46 0.03 -10.73
C VAL A 237 -1.98 1.48 -10.81
N PHE A 238 -1.98 2.06 -12.01
CA PHE A 238 -1.61 3.46 -12.21
C PHE A 238 -2.52 4.39 -11.38
N ASN A 239 -3.83 4.26 -11.50
CA ASN A 239 -4.80 5.10 -10.78
C ASN A 239 -4.75 4.86 -9.26
N PHE A 240 -4.63 3.59 -8.85
CA PHE A 240 -4.59 3.23 -7.44
C PHE A 240 -3.34 3.81 -6.73
N MET A 241 -2.21 3.95 -7.40
CA MET A 241 -0.94 4.41 -6.80
C MET A 241 -0.77 5.94 -6.79
N GLY A 242 -1.84 6.68 -6.71
CA GLY A 242 -1.85 8.14 -6.54
C GLY A 242 -2.71 8.86 -7.57
N ILE A 243 -2.78 10.19 -7.46
CA ILE A 243 -3.58 11.00 -8.38
C ILE A 243 -3.06 10.82 -9.80
N ALA A 244 -3.97 10.53 -10.72
CA ALA A 244 -3.68 10.28 -12.12
C ALA A 244 -4.51 11.20 -13.02
N ASN A 245 -3.92 11.62 -14.12
CA ASN A 245 -4.64 12.17 -15.26
C ASN A 245 -4.79 11.09 -16.32
N PHE A 246 -5.96 11.04 -16.95
CA PHE A 246 -6.22 10.21 -18.12
C PHE A 246 -6.81 11.09 -19.21
N ILE A 247 -6.15 11.15 -20.37
CA ILE A 247 -6.60 11.92 -21.51
C ILE A 247 -6.88 10.97 -22.66
N ASP A 248 -8.11 10.98 -23.16
CA ASP A 248 -8.46 10.30 -24.40
C ASP A 248 -7.65 10.89 -25.54
N VAL A 249 -7.07 10.03 -26.33
CA VAL A 249 -6.34 10.42 -27.55
C VAL A 249 -6.82 9.61 -28.72
N ARG A 250 -6.81 10.22 -29.92
CA ARG A 250 -7.12 9.54 -31.17
C ARG A 250 -5.96 9.63 -32.11
N LYS A 251 -5.73 8.57 -32.87
CA LYS A 251 -4.70 8.52 -33.90
C LYS A 251 -5.26 9.06 -35.21
N GLU A 252 -4.66 10.13 -35.71
CA GLU A 252 -5.04 10.75 -36.98
C GLU A 252 -3.78 11.14 -37.77
N ASN A 253 -3.64 10.68 -39.02
CA ASN A 253 -2.48 10.95 -39.88
C ASN A 253 -1.11 10.66 -39.24
N GLY A 254 -1.04 9.65 -38.37
CA GLY A 254 0.19 9.25 -37.68
C GLY A 254 0.53 10.03 -36.42
N ALA A 255 -0.28 11.02 -36.04
CA ALA A 255 -0.18 11.77 -34.78
C ALA A 255 -1.29 11.36 -33.81
N PHE A 256 -1.03 11.49 -32.52
CA PHE A 256 -2.03 11.34 -31.46
C PHE A 256 -2.54 12.73 -31.04
N LEU A 257 -3.83 12.95 -31.21
CA LEU A 257 -4.50 14.24 -30.94
C LEU A 257 -5.24 14.15 -29.60
N VAL A 258 -5.23 15.23 -28.84
CA VAL A 258 -5.94 15.34 -27.53
C VAL A 258 -7.45 15.37 -27.77
N GLY A 259 -8.17 14.46 -27.16
CA GLY A 259 -9.63 14.45 -27.12
C GLY A 259 -10.27 14.58 -28.49
N LYS A 260 -11.12 15.60 -28.64
CA LYS A 260 -11.77 15.98 -29.90
C LYS A 260 -11.05 17.13 -30.62
N GLY A 261 -9.98 17.64 -30.07
CA GLY A 261 -9.22 18.78 -30.56
C GLY A 261 -8.25 18.43 -31.68
N SER A 262 -7.39 19.37 -32.02
CA SER A 262 -6.41 19.27 -33.09
C SER A 262 -4.95 19.32 -32.61
N GLN A 263 -4.73 19.49 -31.31
CA GLN A 263 -3.37 19.58 -30.78
C GLN A 263 -2.73 18.19 -30.67
N PRO A 264 -1.59 17.93 -31.32
CA PRO A 264 -0.89 16.67 -31.19
C PRO A 264 -0.18 16.60 -29.84
N ILE A 265 -0.19 15.43 -29.20
CA ILE A 265 0.62 15.18 -28.02
C ILE A 265 2.09 15.07 -28.45
N PRO A 266 2.98 15.94 -27.94
CA PRO A 266 4.40 15.95 -28.31
C PRO A 266 5.14 14.86 -27.51
N TRP A 267 4.85 13.58 -27.76
CA TRP A 267 5.45 12.46 -27.06
C TRP A 267 5.64 11.26 -27.97
N GLU A 268 6.56 10.35 -27.60
CA GLU A 268 6.75 9.10 -28.34
C GLU A 268 5.46 8.29 -28.36
N THR A 269 5.10 7.82 -29.55
CA THR A 269 3.87 7.09 -29.75
C THR A 269 4.04 5.62 -29.37
N PRO A 270 3.03 4.97 -28.77
CA PRO A 270 3.11 3.56 -28.45
C PRO A 270 3.24 2.72 -29.73
N ALA A 271 4.01 1.63 -29.63
CA ALA A 271 4.08 0.65 -30.69
C ALA A 271 2.79 -0.21 -30.66
N GLY A 272 2.11 -0.35 -31.80
CA GLY A 272 0.93 -1.20 -31.93
C GLY A 272 -0.10 -0.66 -32.91
N ASP A 273 -1.07 -1.51 -33.27
CA ASP A 273 -2.13 -1.22 -34.21
C ASP A 273 -3.44 -0.72 -33.57
N ALA A 274 -3.48 -0.57 -32.26
CA ALA A 274 -4.66 -0.05 -31.57
C ALA A 274 -4.96 1.37 -32.04
N THR A 275 -6.24 1.68 -32.23
CA THR A 275 -6.70 2.98 -32.73
C THR A 275 -7.07 3.94 -31.62
N ASP A 276 -7.47 3.42 -30.47
CA ASP A 276 -7.95 4.18 -29.33
C ASP A 276 -7.03 3.98 -28.12
N TRP A 277 -6.34 5.06 -27.77
CA TRP A 277 -5.40 5.10 -26.66
C TRP A 277 -5.83 6.11 -25.60
N VAL A 278 -5.31 5.92 -24.41
CA VAL A 278 -5.39 6.89 -23.32
C VAL A 278 -3.98 7.22 -22.87
N ALA A 279 -3.67 8.50 -22.84
CA ALA A 279 -2.44 9.01 -22.24
C ALA A 279 -2.66 9.20 -20.75
N ALA A 280 -1.83 8.57 -19.93
CA ALA A 280 -1.89 8.65 -18.47
C ALA A 280 -0.59 9.24 -17.91
N PHE A 281 -0.69 10.16 -16.95
CA PHE A 281 0.44 10.83 -16.31
C PHE A 281 0.08 11.36 -14.94
N ARG A 282 1.09 11.57 -14.10
CA ARG A 282 0.91 12.18 -12.79
C ARG A 282 0.82 13.70 -12.87
N PRO A 283 0.13 14.38 -11.95
CA PRO A 283 0.17 15.85 -11.86
C PRO A 283 1.58 16.42 -11.72
N SER A 284 2.50 15.70 -11.10
CA SER A 284 3.91 16.05 -10.97
C SER A 284 4.71 15.95 -12.27
N ASP A 285 4.23 15.16 -13.23
CA ASP A 285 4.92 14.92 -14.51
C ASP A 285 4.59 15.96 -15.58
N VAL A 286 3.73 16.91 -15.26
CA VAL A 286 3.35 18.00 -16.14
C VAL A 286 4.14 19.25 -15.78
N ARG A 287 4.87 19.77 -16.75
CA ARG A 287 5.48 21.09 -16.67
C ARG A 287 4.60 22.11 -17.38
N ILE A 288 4.37 23.24 -16.74
CA ILE A 288 3.65 24.37 -17.32
C ILE A 288 4.56 25.57 -17.47
N ALA A 289 4.32 26.36 -18.51
CA ALA A 289 5.03 27.61 -18.79
C ALA A 289 4.05 28.67 -19.33
N ARG A 290 4.42 29.95 -19.25
CA ARG A 290 3.59 31.04 -19.80
C ARG A 290 3.57 31.06 -21.34
N ALA A 291 4.64 30.55 -21.95
CA ALA A 291 4.75 30.37 -23.40
C ALA A 291 5.72 29.22 -23.70
N GLY A 292 5.56 28.52 -24.82
CA GLY A 292 6.43 27.42 -25.24
C GLY A 292 5.79 26.59 -26.37
N ASP A 293 6.57 25.62 -26.88
CA ASP A 293 6.21 24.72 -27.98
C ASP A 293 5.54 23.45 -27.45
N GLY A 294 4.57 23.56 -26.56
CA GLY A 294 3.85 22.41 -26.00
C GLY A 294 2.38 22.41 -26.37
N LEU A 295 1.60 21.62 -25.67
CA LEU A 295 0.16 21.73 -25.71
C LEU A 295 -0.27 23.08 -25.09
N HIS A 296 -1.25 23.72 -25.70
CA HIS A 296 -1.79 24.97 -25.19
C HIS A 296 -3.09 24.71 -24.44
N GLY A 297 -3.18 25.25 -23.23
CA GLY A 297 -4.35 25.12 -22.39
C GLY A 297 -4.68 26.39 -21.62
N VAL A 298 -5.84 26.39 -20.99
CA VAL A 298 -6.34 27.49 -20.16
C VAL A 298 -6.50 27.01 -18.72
N ILE A 299 -5.95 27.74 -17.77
CA ILE A 299 -6.12 27.46 -16.34
C ILE A 299 -7.58 27.68 -15.95
N ARG A 300 -8.27 26.62 -15.52
CA ARG A 300 -9.65 26.69 -15.04
C ARG A 300 -9.73 26.91 -13.53
N ARG A 301 -8.75 26.41 -12.82
CA ARG A 301 -8.66 26.55 -11.35
C ARG A 301 -7.21 26.60 -10.91
N ALA A 302 -6.91 27.45 -9.94
CA ALA A 302 -5.63 27.57 -9.28
C ALA A 302 -5.84 27.55 -7.76
N ASN A 303 -5.31 26.55 -7.08
CA ASN A 303 -5.42 26.39 -5.63
C ASN A 303 -4.04 26.46 -4.99
N PHE A 304 -3.93 27.26 -3.92
CA PHE A 304 -2.77 27.25 -3.05
C PHE A 304 -2.98 26.26 -1.91
N LEU A 305 -2.13 25.23 -1.84
CA LEU A 305 -2.16 24.19 -0.84
C LEU A 305 -0.96 24.24 0.13
N GLY A 306 -0.42 25.45 0.36
CA GLY A 306 0.77 25.64 1.19
C GLY A 306 2.05 25.31 0.44
N ALA A 307 2.58 24.10 0.58
CA ALA A 307 3.81 23.69 -0.11
C ALA A 307 3.64 23.52 -1.63
N MET A 308 2.41 23.33 -2.11
CA MET A 308 2.09 23.03 -3.50
C MET A 308 1.06 24.03 -4.06
N MET A 309 1.22 24.36 -5.33
CA MET A 309 0.20 24.95 -6.19
C MET A 309 -0.46 23.84 -7.01
N ASP A 310 -1.78 23.79 -7.02
CA ASP A 310 -2.59 22.82 -7.75
C ASP A 310 -3.42 23.52 -8.82
N TYR A 311 -3.23 23.12 -10.08
CA TYR A 311 -3.91 23.71 -11.23
C TYR A 311 -4.79 22.70 -11.94
N LEU A 312 -6.00 23.09 -12.30
CA LEU A 312 -6.83 22.39 -13.27
C LEU A 312 -6.75 23.15 -14.59
N ILE A 313 -6.35 22.45 -15.64
CA ILE A 313 -6.10 23.02 -16.96
C ILE A 313 -7.05 22.34 -17.97
N GLU A 314 -7.64 23.12 -18.87
CA GLU A 314 -8.43 22.63 -19.98
C GLU A 314 -7.64 22.74 -21.27
N ILE A 315 -7.60 21.62 -22.02
CA ILE A 315 -6.99 21.51 -23.36
C ILE A 315 -7.99 20.81 -24.27
N ASP A 316 -8.45 21.50 -25.31
CA ASP A 316 -9.34 20.92 -26.34
C ASP A 316 -10.55 20.15 -25.75
N GLY A 317 -11.09 20.66 -24.63
CA GLY A 317 -12.22 20.05 -23.91
C GLY A 317 -11.83 18.91 -22.95
N ALA A 318 -10.57 18.49 -22.88
CA ALA A 318 -10.05 17.62 -21.85
C ALA A 318 -9.58 18.43 -20.63
N HIS A 319 -9.72 17.85 -19.44
CA HIS A 319 -9.24 18.45 -18.20
C HIS A 319 -8.08 17.64 -17.65
N LEU A 320 -7.02 18.32 -17.25
CA LEU A 320 -5.89 17.71 -16.56
C LEU A 320 -5.52 18.50 -15.31
N ARG A 321 -4.95 17.81 -14.35
CA ARG A 321 -4.43 18.38 -13.12
C ARG A 321 -2.91 18.40 -13.16
N THR A 322 -2.31 19.50 -12.73
CA THR A 322 -0.87 19.60 -12.47
C THR A 322 -0.61 20.20 -11.12
N SER A 323 0.50 19.82 -10.51
CA SER A 323 0.93 20.36 -9.22
C SER A 323 2.40 20.78 -9.27
N LEU A 324 2.69 21.97 -8.75
CA LEU A 324 4.03 22.53 -8.67
C LEU A 324 4.36 22.88 -7.22
N GLU A 325 5.62 22.73 -6.85
CA GLU A 325 6.11 23.25 -5.59
C GLU A 325 5.93 24.79 -5.55
N THR A 326 5.36 25.33 -4.46
CA THR A 326 4.99 26.75 -4.35
C THR A 326 6.18 27.68 -4.56
N HIS A 327 7.33 27.37 -3.93
CA HIS A 327 8.53 28.21 -4.08
C HIS A 327 9.09 28.17 -5.50
N HIS A 328 9.01 27.02 -6.17
CA HIS A 328 9.38 26.91 -7.58
C HIS A 328 8.45 27.73 -8.47
N ALA A 329 7.13 27.64 -8.23
CA ALA A 329 6.14 28.43 -8.98
C ALA A 329 6.37 29.95 -8.82
N ILE A 330 6.70 30.43 -7.62
CA ILE A 330 7.04 31.84 -7.36
C ILE A 330 8.33 32.23 -8.11
N ALA A 331 9.39 31.42 -7.97
CA ALA A 331 10.70 31.74 -8.56
C ALA A 331 10.69 31.79 -10.09
N GLN A 332 9.82 31.01 -10.73
CA GLN A 332 9.71 30.90 -12.20
C GLN A 332 8.53 31.72 -12.78
N ASP A 333 7.88 32.58 -11.98
CA ASP A 333 6.69 33.35 -12.37
C ASP A 333 5.54 32.47 -12.93
N LEU A 334 5.34 31.28 -12.30
CA LEU A 334 4.31 30.32 -12.68
C LEU A 334 3.07 30.37 -11.76
N MET A 335 2.87 31.51 -11.07
CA MET A 335 1.68 31.76 -10.27
C MET A 335 0.52 32.16 -11.19
N PHE A 336 -0.11 31.16 -11.79
CA PHE A 336 -1.24 31.35 -12.69
C PHE A 336 -2.54 31.63 -11.94
N LYS A 337 -3.47 32.30 -12.63
CA LYS A 337 -4.85 32.53 -12.20
C LYS A 337 -5.81 31.84 -13.17
N ALA A 338 -7.04 31.64 -12.72
CA ALA A 338 -8.10 31.16 -13.61
C ALA A 338 -8.29 32.12 -14.78
N GLY A 339 -8.30 31.59 -15.99
CA GLY A 339 -8.34 32.32 -17.26
C GLY A 339 -6.99 32.56 -17.92
N ASP A 340 -5.88 32.35 -17.23
CA ASP A 340 -4.54 32.48 -17.83
C ASP A 340 -4.30 31.36 -18.84
N GLU A 341 -3.64 31.69 -19.95
CA GLU A 341 -3.15 30.72 -20.92
C GLU A 341 -1.80 30.15 -20.46
N CYS A 342 -1.56 28.89 -20.77
CA CYS A 342 -0.29 28.23 -20.49
C CYS A 342 0.08 27.23 -21.60
N SER A 343 1.36 26.94 -21.74
CA SER A 343 1.85 25.80 -22.49
C SER A 343 2.23 24.66 -21.56
N LEU A 344 2.09 23.42 -22.03
CA LEU A 344 2.34 22.20 -21.26
C LEU A 344 3.31 21.28 -21.96
N SER A 345 4.17 20.67 -21.18
CA SER A 345 5.01 19.53 -21.62
C SER A 345 5.02 18.47 -20.54
N PHE A 346 5.41 17.24 -20.89
CA PHE A 346 5.38 16.09 -20.01
C PHE A 346 6.80 15.61 -19.70
N LEU A 347 7.01 15.16 -18.45
CA LEU A 347 8.26 14.50 -18.02
C LEU A 347 8.18 12.99 -18.21
N SER A 348 6.99 12.43 -17.95
CA SER A 348 6.70 11.02 -18.10
C SER A 348 5.27 10.87 -18.60
N LEU A 349 5.01 9.85 -19.41
CA LEU A 349 3.70 9.57 -19.97
C LEU A 349 3.56 8.07 -20.21
N HIS A 350 2.46 7.50 -19.71
CA HIS A 350 2.11 6.09 -19.89
C HIS A 350 0.98 5.98 -20.93
N TRP A 351 1.04 4.93 -21.72
CA TRP A 351 0.02 4.65 -22.71
C TRP A 351 -0.75 3.40 -22.34
N PHE A 352 -2.08 3.50 -22.32
CA PHE A 352 -2.96 2.37 -22.13
C PHE A 352 -3.98 2.30 -23.27
N GLU A 353 -4.36 1.08 -23.64
CA GLU A 353 -5.48 0.89 -24.56
C GLU A 353 -6.79 1.30 -23.87
N LYS A 354 -7.67 1.99 -24.58
CA LYS A 354 -8.92 2.53 -24.01
C LYS A 354 -9.82 1.45 -23.40
N GLU A 355 -9.78 0.24 -23.94
CA GLU A 355 -10.54 -0.88 -23.38
C GLU A 355 -10.09 -1.26 -21.97
N ALA A 356 -8.83 -1.10 -21.63
CA ALA A 356 -8.28 -1.39 -20.32
C ALA A 356 -8.77 -0.43 -19.20
N LEU A 357 -9.37 0.72 -19.58
CA LEU A 357 -9.93 1.67 -18.61
C LEU A 357 -11.38 1.38 -18.23
N LYS A 358 -12.06 0.46 -18.90
CA LYS A 358 -13.45 0.10 -18.54
C LYS A 358 -13.50 -0.41 -17.11
N GLY A 359 -14.26 0.28 -16.24
CA GLY A 359 -14.39 -0.02 -14.82
C GLY A 359 -13.34 0.63 -13.90
N VAL A 360 -12.31 1.31 -14.43
CA VAL A 360 -11.26 1.96 -13.60
C VAL A 360 -11.63 3.40 -13.20
N LEU A 361 -12.37 4.10 -14.05
CA LEU A 361 -12.73 5.52 -13.83
C LEU A 361 -14.18 5.72 -13.35
N GLU A 362 -14.93 4.64 -13.14
CA GLU A 362 -16.34 4.67 -12.73
C GLU A 362 -16.54 4.60 -11.20
N GLU A 363 -15.46 4.48 -10.41
CA GLU A 363 -15.44 4.59 -8.94
C GLU A 363 -14.89 5.97 -8.54
#